data_724d9c3ea71ec31f2bd0641992a2f79c
#
_entry.id   724d9c3ea71ec31f2bd0641992a2f79c
#
_cell.length_a   1.000
_cell.length_b   1.000
_cell.length_c   1.000
_cell.angle_alpha   90.00
_cell.angle_beta   90.00
_cell.angle_gamma   90.00
#
_symmetry.space_group_name_H-M   'P 1'
#
loop_
_entity.id
_entity.type
_entity.pdbx_description
1 polymer ?
#
loop_
_entity_poly.entity_id
_entity_poly.type
_entity_poly.pdbx_seq_one_letter_code
_entity_poly.pdbx_strand_id
1 'polypeptide(L)'
;EALQCFIDNLRPIVKYAEQFGVIVAIEPVWKHIVYTVERARKVLDAIDSPNLQIIFDPVNLLCVDNLAQQDEIIEKAFELLLKDIAVVHCKDYIVEGSELKSVAAGTGKGNPVTGGGLNYPLLLKKIKEHKPYVHCTLENTVPENAVATREFMERTYASV
;
A
#
# COMPACT_ATOMS: atom_id res chain seq x y z
N GLU A 1 1.16 -3.19 23.53
CA GLU A 1 1.84 -2.01 24.12
C GLU A 1 2.23 -1.00 23.03
N ALA A 2 3.14 -1.30 22.08
CA ALA A 2 3.59 -0.35 21.05
C ALA A 2 2.45 0.19 20.16
N LEU A 3 1.50 -0.67 19.72
CA LEU A 3 0.36 -0.24 18.92
C LEU A 3 -0.56 0.71 19.70
N GLN A 4 -0.78 0.46 20.99
CA GLN A 4 -1.58 1.35 21.84
C GLN A 4 -0.90 2.71 22.00
N CYS A 5 0.40 2.73 22.25
CA CYS A 5 1.19 3.97 22.32
C CYS A 5 1.09 4.76 21.01
N PHE A 6 1.16 4.08 19.86
CA PHE A 6 0.97 4.71 18.54
C PHE A 6 -0.43 5.35 18.42
N ILE A 7 -1.49 4.61 18.77
CA ILE A 7 -2.87 5.11 18.75
C ILE A 7 -3.05 6.34 19.65
N ASP A 8 -2.53 6.27 20.88
CA ASP A 8 -2.66 7.36 21.86
C ASP A 8 -1.98 8.64 21.38
N ASN A 9 -0.84 8.55 20.70
CA ASN A 9 -0.13 9.69 20.14
C ASN A 9 -0.73 10.18 18.81
N LEU A 10 -1.34 9.31 18.01
CA LEU A 10 -1.96 9.69 16.74
C LEU A 10 -3.31 10.40 16.97
N ARG A 11 -4.08 9.99 17.99
CA ARG A 11 -5.41 10.54 18.29
C ARG A 11 -5.45 12.07 18.39
N PRO A 12 -4.59 12.76 19.14
CA PRO A 12 -4.63 14.22 19.20
C PRO A 12 -4.28 14.87 17.85
N ILE A 13 -3.43 14.25 17.05
CA ILE A 13 -3.07 14.74 15.70
C ILE A 13 -4.30 14.70 14.79
N VAL A 14 -5.03 13.57 14.78
CA VAL A 14 -6.26 13.43 13.98
C VAL A 14 -7.33 14.40 14.45
N LYS A 15 -7.55 14.53 15.77
CA LYS A 15 -8.49 15.52 16.32
C LYS A 15 -8.16 16.95 15.93
N TYR A 16 -6.88 17.27 15.81
CA TYR A 16 -6.48 18.59 15.35
C TYR A 16 -6.76 18.76 13.84
N ALA A 17 -6.46 17.74 13.04
CA ALA A 17 -6.73 17.74 11.61
C ALA A 17 -8.23 17.87 11.27
N GLU A 18 -9.11 17.27 12.08
CA GLU A 18 -10.57 17.39 11.95
C GLU A 18 -11.04 18.85 11.96
N GLN A 19 -10.42 19.69 12.79
CA GLN A 19 -10.79 21.12 12.91
C GLN A 19 -10.56 21.91 11.62
N PHE A 20 -9.69 21.42 10.75
CA PHE A 20 -9.32 22.06 9.48
C PHE A 20 -9.81 21.27 8.26
N GLY A 21 -10.55 20.18 8.45
CA GLY A 21 -10.97 19.29 7.36
C GLY A 21 -9.81 18.63 6.63
N VAL A 22 -8.68 18.41 7.30
CA VAL A 22 -7.47 17.80 6.72
C VAL A 22 -7.50 16.29 6.95
N ILE A 23 -7.17 15.53 5.91
CA ILE A 23 -6.97 14.09 6.01
C ILE A 23 -5.55 13.80 6.48
N VAL A 24 -5.44 12.99 7.53
CA VAL A 24 -4.21 12.34 7.96
C VAL A 24 -4.23 10.92 7.42
N ALA A 25 -3.22 10.52 6.66
CA ALA A 25 -3.12 9.15 6.18
C ALA A 25 -1.88 8.47 6.78
N ILE A 26 -2.06 7.27 7.31
CA ILE A 26 -0.96 6.42 7.77
C ILE A 26 -0.62 5.39 6.69
N GLU A 27 0.66 5.09 6.57
CA GLU A 27 1.17 4.09 5.66
C GLU A 27 1.68 2.89 6.45
N PRO A 28 1.05 1.71 6.33
CA PRO A 28 1.53 0.49 6.95
C PRO A 28 2.83 0.01 6.29
N VAL A 29 3.86 -0.25 7.11
CA VAL A 29 5.19 -0.64 6.61
C VAL A 29 5.76 -1.77 7.45
N TRP A 30 6.30 -2.81 6.80
CA TRP A 30 7.04 -3.90 7.44
C TRP A 30 8.14 -3.38 8.37
N LYS A 31 8.30 -4.02 9.53
CA LYS A 31 9.21 -3.62 10.62
C LYS A 31 8.81 -2.32 11.36
N HIS A 32 7.72 -1.66 11.00
CA HIS A 32 7.16 -0.54 11.76
C HIS A 32 6.10 -1.01 12.77
N ILE A 33 5.48 -0.06 13.50
CA ILE A 33 4.43 -0.40 14.48
C ILE A 33 3.17 -0.91 13.78
N VAL A 34 2.79 -0.29 12.68
CA VAL A 34 1.66 -0.70 11.83
C VAL A 34 2.22 -1.43 10.61
N TYR A 35 2.42 -2.74 10.71
CA TYR A 35 3.08 -3.54 9.68
C TYR A 35 2.19 -4.59 9.01
N THR A 36 0.92 -4.64 9.36
CA THR A 36 -0.06 -5.51 8.69
C THR A 36 -1.38 -4.77 8.45
N VAL A 37 -2.18 -5.31 7.54
CA VAL A 37 -3.53 -4.82 7.23
C VAL A 37 -4.42 -4.80 8.49
N GLU A 38 -4.36 -5.85 9.31
CA GLU A 38 -5.16 -5.96 10.54
C GLU A 38 -4.75 -4.94 11.60
N ARG A 39 -3.44 -4.61 11.68
CA ARG A 39 -2.98 -3.56 12.59
C ARG A 39 -3.47 -2.20 12.13
N ALA A 40 -3.46 -1.95 10.81
CA ALA A 40 -4.02 -0.73 10.25
C ALA A 40 -5.52 -0.61 10.57
N ARG A 41 -6.30 -1.69 10.39
CA ARG A 41 -7.72 -1.72 10.74
C ARG A 41 -7.94 -1.40 12.24
N LYS A 42 -7.14 -2.00 13.13
CA LYS A 42 -7.22 -1.72 14.58
C LYS A 42 -6.97 -0.24 14.92
N VAL A 43 -6.04 0.42 14.23
CA VAL A 43 -5.77 1.84 14.43
C VAL A 43 -6.96 2.69 13.98
N LEU A 44 -7.51 2.40 12.80
CA LEU A 44 -8.68 3.09 12.26
C LEU A 44 -9.89 2.94 13.18
N ASP A 45 -10.18 1.71 13.63
CA ASP A 45 -11.30 1.43 14.55
C ASP A 45 -11.13 2.11 15.92
N ALA A 46 -9.90 2.14 16.45
CA ALA A 46 -9.63 2.74 17.75
C ALA A 46 -9.75 4.27 17.73
N ILE A 47 -9.42 4.92 16.62
CA ILE A 47 -9.49 6.38 16.49
C ILE A 47 -10.87 6.82 16.03
N ASP A 48 -11.50 6.05 15.13
CA ASP A 48 -12.86 6.22 14.61
C ASP A 48 -13.12 7.65 14.08
N SER A 49 -12.31 8.05 13.10
CA SER A 49 -12.39 9.36 12.48
C SER A 49 -12.34 9.28 10.96
N PRO A 50 -13.25 9.98 10.24
CA PRO A 50 -13.20 10.06 8.79
C PRO A 50 -11.97 10.80 8.26
N ASN A 51 -11.30 11.56 9.13
CA ASN A 51 -10.07 12.28 8.80
C ASN A 51 -8.82 11.41 8.95
N LEU A 52 -8.93 10.16 9.42
CA LEU A 52 -7.85 9.19 9.41
C LEU A 52 -8.06 8.18 8.28
N GLN A 53 -7.12 8.11 7.37
CA GLN A 53 -7.16 7.24 6.21
C GLN A 53 -5.84 6.47 6.03
N ILE A 54 -5.73 5.69 4.95
CA ILE A 54 -4.59 4.83 4.64
C ILE A 54 -3.96 5.25 3.31
N ILE A 55 -2.64 5.34 3.31
CA ILE A 55 -1.85 5.18 2.09
C ILE A 55 -1.59 3.69 1.94
N PHE A 56 -2.13 3.09 0.90
CA PHE A 56 -1.96 1.67 0.64
C PHE A 56 -0.78 1.44 -0.30
N ASP A 57 0.30 0.94 0.25
CA ASP A 57 1.47 0.47 -0.49
C ASP A 57 1.64 -1.04 -0.23
N PRO A 58 1.23 -1.89 -1.17
CA PRO A 58 1.34 -3.33 -0.98
C PRO A 58 2.79 -3.81 -0.81
N VAL A 59 3.77 -3.17 -1.47
CA VAL A 59 5.19 -3.55 -1.35
C VAL A 59 5.72 -3.28 0.06
N ASN A 60 5.28 -2.22 0.70
CA ASN A 60 5.68 -1.89 2.07
C ASN A 60 5.17 -2.89 3.13
N LEU A 61 4.19 -3.72 2.80
CA LEU A 61 3.71 -4.81 3.66
C LEU A 61 4.48 -6.12 3.44
N LEU A 62 5.36 -6.17 2.42
CA LEU A 62 6.08 -7.38 2.07
C LEU A 62 7.46 -7.46 2.72
N CYS A 63 7.89 -8.69 2.94
CA CYS A 63 9.25 -9.09 3.26
C CYS A 63 9.53 -10.43 2.57
N VAL A 64 10.78 -10.88 2.57
CA VAL A 64 11.15 -12.14 1.91
C VAL A 64 10.31 -13.32 2.41
N ASP A 65 9.97 -13.35 3.70
CA ASP A 65 9.25 -14.45 4.33
C ASP A 65 7.76 -14.53 3.94
N ASN A 66 7.15 -13.42 3.49
CA ASN A 66 5.73 -13.38 3.15
C ASN A 66 5.43 -13.13 1.66
N LEU A 67 6.44 -13.17 0.78
CA LEU A 67 6.26 -12.92 -0.65
C LEU A 67 5.26 -13.86 -1.32
N ALA A 68 5.19 -15.12 -0.87
CA ALA A 68 4.24 -16.09 -1.38
C ALA A 68 2.77 -15.71 -1.06
N GLN A 69 2.55 -14.90 -0.03
CA GLN A 69 1.23 -14.44 0.42
C GLN A 69 0.87 -13.04 -0.13
N GLN A 70 1.61 -12.48 -1.08
CA GLN A 70 1.35 -11.12 -1.56
C GLN A 70 -0.09 -10.93 -2.05
N ASP A 71 -0.65 -11.91 -2.74
CA ASP A 71 -2.02 -11.83 -3.27
C ASP A 71 -3.05 -11.80 -2.14
N GLU A 72 -2.85 -12.64 -1.12
CA GLU A 72 -3.69 -12.64 0.10
C GLU A 72 -3.61 -11.31 0.85
N ILE A 73 -2.44 -10.68 0.91
CA ILE A 73 -2.25 -9.36 1.53
C ILE A 73 -3.02 -8.28 0.76
N ILE A 74 -2.96 -8.31 -0.58
CA ILE A 74 -3.73 -7.39 -1.43
C ILE A 74 -5.23 -7.59 -1.22
N GLU A 75 -5.72 -8.84 -1.32
CA GLU A 75 -7.13 -9.18 -1.12
C GLU A 75 -7.63 -8.69 0.24
N LYS A 76 -6.88 -8.97 1.29
CA LYS A 76 -7.22 -8.59 2.66
C LYS A 76 -7.22 -7.07 2.87
N ALA A 77 -6.32 -6.34 2.20
CA ALA A 77 -6.33 -4.89 2.25
C ALA A 77 -7.63 -4.32 1.65
N PHE A 78 -8.07 -4.83 0.52
CA PHE A 78 -9.36 -4.43 -0.07
C PHE A 78 -10.56 -4.88 0.76
N GLU A 79 -10.50 -6.02 1.42
CA GLU A 79 -11.56 -6.47 2.34
C GLU A 79 -11.68 -5.54 3.57
N LEU A 80 -10.57 -5.22 4.23
CA LEU A 80 -10.58 -4.55 5.53
C LEU A 80 -10.42 -3.03 5.45
N LEU A 81 -9.73 -2.50 4.44
CA LEU A 81 -9.33 -1.09 4.40
C LEU A 81 -9.95 -0.31 3.22
N LEU A 82 -10.69 -0.93 2.31
CA LEU A 82 -11.15 -0.33 1.05
C LEU A 82 -11.69 1.09 1.20
N LYS A 83 -12.62 1.30 2.15
CA LYS A 83 -13.27 2.61 2.35
C LYS A 83 -12.29 3.69 2.83
N ASP A 84 -11.25 3.27 3.54
CA ASP A 84 -10.28 4.14 4.20
C ASP A 84 -9.00 4.37 3.37
N ILE A 85 -8.83 3.70 2.21
CA ILE A 85 -7.69 3.94 1.31
C ILE A 85 -7.86 5.30 0.63
N ALA A 86 -6.98 6.26 0.95
CA ALA A 86 -6.95 7.59 0.32
C ALA A 86 -6.13 7.61 -0.97
N VAL A 87 -5.00 6.90 -0.96
CA VAL A 87 -4.01 6.86 -2.04
C VAL A 87 -3.44 5.46 -2.12
N VAL A 88 -3.09 5.02 -3.32
CA VAL A 88 -2.32 3.79 -3.55
C VAL A 88 -0.93 4.18 -4.03
N HIS A 89 0.11 3.73 -3.33
CA HIS A 89 1.47 3.83 -3.81
C HIS A 89 1.80 2.65 -4.70
N CYS A 90 2.32 2.94 -5.88
CA CYS A 90 2.63 1.97 -6.91
C CYS A 90 4.14 1.94 -7.15
N LYS A 91 4.78 0.96 -6.55
CA LYS A 91 6.17 0.58 -6.77
C LYS A 91 6.28 -0.93 -6.88
N ASP A 92 7.45 -1.40 -7.19
CA ASP A 92 7.74 -2.82 -7.31
C ASP A 92 8.93 -3.19 -6.41
N TYR A 93 9.33 -4.44 -6.41
CA TYR A 93 10.46 -4.92 -5.65
C TYR A 93 11.31 -5.92 -6.45
N ILE A 94 12.58 -5.99 -6.08
CA ILE A 94 13.47 -7.09 -6.45
C ILE A 94 13.97 -7.76 -5.17
N VAL A 95 14.19 -9.08 -5.25
CA VAL A 95 14.78 -9.84 -4.14
C VAL A 95 16.31 -9.85 -4.32
N GLU A 96 17.01 -9.28 -3.36
CA GLU A 96 18.47 -9.29 -3.29
C GLU A 96 18.92 -9.97 -2.00
N GLY A 97 19.31 -11.24 -2.08
CA GLY A 97 19.66 -12.05 -0.91
C GLY A 97 18.46 -12.24 0.03
N SER A 98 18.54 -11.71 1.25
CA SER A 98 17.49 -11.78 2.28
C SER A 98 16.66 -10.50 2.40
N GLU A 99 16.75 -9.59 1.45
CA GLU A 99 16.07 -8.29 1.49
C GLU A 99 15.25 -8.00 0.25
N LEU A 100 14.24 -7.14 0.41
CA LEU A 100 13.52 -6.54 -0.70
C LEU A 100 14.06 -5.15 -0.95
N LYS A 101 14.39 -4.88 -2.21
CA LYS A 101 14.76 -3.55 -2.68
C LYS A 101 13.61 -2.99 -3.53
N SER A 102 13.10 -1.84 -3.15
CA SER A 102 12.06 -1.16 -3.91
C SER A 102 12.58 -0.62 -5.24
N VAL A 103 11.79 -0.81 -6.29
CA VAL A 103 12.08 -0.36 -7.66
C VAL A 103 10.81 0.21 -8.29
N ALA A 104 10.93 0.82 -9.47
CA ALA A 104 9.78 1.35 -10.19
C ALA A 104 8.80 0.24 -10.62
N ALA A 105 7.52 0.57 -10.66
CA ALA A 105 6.46 -0.36 -11.03
C ALA A 105 6.73 -1.01 -12.42
N GLY A 106 6.52 -2.31 -12.50
CA GLY A 106 6.74 -3.12 -13.70
C GLY A 106 8.19 -3.59 -13.91
N THR A 107 9.08 -3.33 -12.95
CA THR A 107 10.49 -3.77 -13.03
C THR A 107 10.87 -4.81 -11.96
N GLY A 108 9.88 -5.32 -11.24
CA GLY A 108 10.07 -6.26 -10.15
C GLY A 108 10.50 -7.66 -10.57
N LYS A 109 11.22 -8.36 -9.67
CA LYS A 109 11.73 -9.72 -9.87
C LYS A 109 11.91 -10.48 -8.56
N GLY A 110 11.88 -11.80 -8.64
CA GLY A 110 12.28 -12.67 -7.54
C GLY A 110 11.16 -13.12 -6.61
N ASN A 111 9.90 -12.91 -6.98
CA ASN A 111 8.79 -13.55 -6.27
C ASN A 111 8.94 -15.08 -6.37
N PRO A 112 8.87 -15.83 -5.25
CA PRO A 112 9.12 -17.28 -5.25
C PRO A 112 8.05 -18.08 -6.02
N VAL A 113 6.86 -17.50 -6.23
CA VAL A 113 5.74 -18.14 -6.95
C VAL A 113 5.74 -17.78 -8.42
N THR A 114 5.92 -16.49 -8.75
CA THR A 114 5.74 -15.97 -10.11
C THR A 114 7.06 -15.69 -10.84
N GLY A 115 8.16 -15.57 -10.11
CA GLY A 115 9.45 -15.09 -10.62
C GLY A 115 9.50 -13.58 -10.92
N GLY A 116 8.34 -12.92 -10.95
CA GLY A 116 8.19 -11.48 -11.18
C GLY A 116 8.27 -10.63 -9.90
N GLY A 117 7.68 -9.47 -9.93
CA GLY A 117 7.49 -8.58 -8.79
C GLY A 117 6.07 -8.63 -8.23
N LEU A 118 5.52 -7.46 -7.94
CA LEU A 118 4.15 -7.31 -7.44
C LEU A 118 3.11 -7.76 -8.47
N ASN A 119 2.03 -8.42 -8.01
CA ASN A 119 0.91 -8.82 -8.87
C ASN A 119 0.04 -7.60 -9.24
N TYR A 120 0.55 -6.78 -10.17
CA TYR A 120 -0.16 -5.62 -10.67
C TYR A 120 -1.50 -5.92 -11.33
N PRO A 121 -1.67 -7.01 -12.10
CA PRO A 121 -2.98 -7.40 -12.61
C PRO A 121 -4.03 -7.55 -11.51
N LEU A 122 -3.71 -8.20 -10.40
CA LEU A 122 -4.62 -8.32 -9.25
C LEU A 122 -4.90 -6.96 -8.61
N LEU A 123 -3.85 -6.18 -8.28
CA LEU A 123 -4.00 -4.87 -7.66
C LEU A 123 -4.87 -3.94 -8.50
N LEU A 124 -4.57 -3.81 -9.79
CA LEU A 124 -5.29 -2.89 -10.69
C LEU A 124 -6.71 -3.36 -10.98
N LYS A 125 -6.96 -4.67 -11.04
CA LYS A 125 -8.31 -5.21 -11.10
C LYS A 125 -9.13 -4.81 -9.87
N LYS A 126 -8.58 -4.97 -8.66
CA LYS A 126 -9.26 -4.54 -7.42
C LYS A 126 -9.55 -3.05 -7.40
N ILE A 127 -8.60 -2.22 -7.84
CA ILE A 127 -8.79 -0.77 -7.96
C ILE A 127 -9.92 -0.47 -8.95
N LYS A 128 -9.90 -1.08 -10.12
CA LYS A 128 -10.90 -0.86 -11.19
C LYS A 128 -12.32 -1.24 -10.74
N GLU A 129 -12.46 -2.34 -10.02
CA GLU A 129 -13.75 -2.85 -9.56
C GLU A 129 -14.32 -2.07 -8.35
N HIS A 130 -13.46 -1.63 -7.43
CA HIS A 130 -13.92 -1.15 -6.13
C HIS A 130 -13.61 0.32 -5.84
N LYS A 131 -12.56 0.88 -6.45
CA LYS A 131 -12.11 2.25 -6.18
C LYS A 131 -11.51 2.94 -7.42
N PRO A 132 -12.24 3.01 -8.55
CA PRO A 132 -11.70 3.43 -9.87
C PRO A 132 -11.17 4.86 -9.91
N TYR A 133 -11.49 5.70 -8.93
CA TYR A 133 -11.06 7.10 -8.86
C TYR A 133 -9.96 7.35 -7.81
N VAL A 134 -9.40 6.30 -7.19
CA VAL A 134 -8.29 6.47 -6.25
C VAL A 134 -7.04 6.94 -6.97
N HIS A 135 -6.32 7.86 -6.36
CA HIS A 135 -5.02 8.28 -6.89
C HIS A 135 -3.98 7.18 -6.72
N CYS A 136 -3.29 6.86 -7.81
CA CYS A 136 -2.14 5.95 -7.83
C CYS A 136 -0.86 6.77 -8.03
N THR A 137 -0.02 6.83 -7.01
CA THR A 137 1.25 7.56 -7.06
C THR A 137 2.38 6.61 -7.42
N LEU A 138 3.16 6.95 -8.44
CA LEU A 138 4.30 6.13 -8.87
C LEU A 138 5.52 6.45 -7.98
N GLU A 139 5.93 5.47 -7.19
CA GLU A 139 7.12 5.56 -6.34
C GLU A 139 8.36 4.91 -6.99
N ASN A 140 9.54 5.25 -6.48
CA ASN A 140 10.83 4.81 -7.05
C ASN A 140 10.98 5.12 -8.55
N THR A 141 10.24 6.13 -9.01
CA THR A 141 10.22 6.60 -10.39
C THR A 141 11.15 7.79 -10.53
N VAL A 142 11.98 7.77 -11.54
CA VAL A 142 12.91 8.85 -11.92
C VAL A 142 12.61 9.30 -13.35
N PRO A 143 13.07 10.48 -13.81
CA PRO A 143 12.77 10.97 -15.16
C PRO A 143 13.04 9.94 -16.26
N GLU A 144 14.10 9.14 -16.11
CA GLU A 144 14.55 8.14 -17.09
C GLU A 144 13.59 6.97 -17.27
N ASN A 145 12.81 6.60 -16.23
CA ASN A 145 11.88 5.49 -16.28
C ASN A 145 10.39 5.91 -16.18
N ALA A 146 10.10 7.19 -15.98
CA ALA A 146 8.75 7.69 -15.72
C ALA A 146 7.75 7.32 -16.84
N VAL A 147 8.14 7.46 -18.09
CA VAL A 147 7.29 7.13 -19.24
C VAL A 147 7.01 5.63 -19.28
N ALA A 148 8.04 4.80 -19.17
CA ALA A 148 7.91 3.34 -19.20
C ALA A 148 7.04 2.82 -18.04
N THR A 149 7.21 3.38 -16.84
CA THR A 149 6.42 3.03 -15.65
C THR A 149 4.95 3.39 -15.84
N ARG A 150 4.65 4.61 -16.33
CA ARG A 150 3.29 5.02 -16.64
C ARG A 150 2.64 4.11 -17.68
N GLU A 151 3.32 3.84 -18.80
CA GLU A 151 2.82 2.98 -19.86
C GLU A 151 2.58 1.54 -19.38
N PHE A 152 3.42 1.02 -18.49
CA PHE A 152 3.19 -0.28 -17.85
C PHE A 152 1.87 -0.27 -17.07
N MET A 153 1.64 0.75 -16.24
CA MET A 153 0.42 0.87 -15.44
C MET A 153 -0.83 1.00 -16.31
N GLU A 154 -0.78 1.86 -17.35
CA GLU A 154 -1.88 2.08 -18.28
C GLU A 154 -2.25 0.79 -19.05
N ARG A 155 -1.25 0.08 -19.59
CA ARG A 155 -1.47 -1.20 -20.30
C ARG A 155 -2.03 -2.27 -19.37
N THR A 156 -1.51 -2.39 -18.17
CA THR A 156 -2.00 -3.39 -17.21
C THR A 156 -3.43 -3.07 -16.76
N TYR A 157 -3.74 -1.80 -16.48
CA TYR A 157 -5.10 -1.38 -16.12
C TYR A 157 -6.11 -1.61 -17.26
N ALA A 158 -5.70 -1.42 -18.50
CA ALA A 158 -6.56 -1.68 -19.68
C ALA A 158 -6.83 -3.18 -19.89
N SER A 159 -5.94 -4.05 -19.44
CA SER A 159 -6.02 -5.52 -19.65
C SER A 159 -6.85 -6.27 -18.61
N VAL A 160 -7.20 -5.64 -17.48
CA VAL A 160 -7.92 -6.26 -16.36
C VAL A 160 -9.39 -5.82 -16.31
#